data_271024ad40abf297211467bbd9ef56cc
#
_entry.id   271024ad40abf297211467bbd9ef56cc
#
_cell.length_a   1.000
_cell.length_b   1.000
_cell.length_c   1.000
_cell.angle_alpha   90.00
_cell.angle_beta   90.00
_cell.angle_gamma   90.00
#
_symmetry.space_group_name_H-M   'P 1'
#
loop_
_entity.id
_entity.type
_entity.pdbx_description
1 polymer ?
#
loop_
_entity_poly.entity_id
_entity_poly.type
_entity_poly.pdbx_seq_one_letter_code
_entity_poly.pdbx_strand_id
1 'polypeptide(L)'
;DVKIMVNHNDGMIPLARHRRGKRSTMDIAIDERGMRIQTTLDVENNSTARELCSAVQRGDIEDMSFAFGIMVSGEDWRDLDKDMPTRRITKISKVCEVSAVNDGAYPQTSINARSLASLDNDKIALDNAKAAALDNEQRRRDADSQAAFNLAKEKFLFLEARKHYEH
;
A
#
# COMPACT_ATOMS: atom_id res chain seq x y z
N ASP A 1 4.21 -18.33 -4.20
CA ASP A 1 5.61 -17.96 -4.25
C ASP A 1 5.81 -16.93 -5.35
N VAL A 2 6.18 -15.68 -4.99
CA VAL A 2 6.40 -14.56 -5.90
C VAL A 2 7.84 -14.10 -5.71
N LYS A 3 8.53 -13.79 -6.80
CA LYS A 3 9.93 -13.36 -6.79
C LYS A 3 10.02 -11.92 -7.32
N ILE A 4 11.04 -11.16 -6.88
CA ILE A 4 11.44 -9.91 -7.53
C ILE A 4 12.62 -10.20 -8.46
N MET A 5 12.48 -9.79 -9.71
CA MET A 5 13.45 -9.97 -10.79
C MET A 5 13.75 -8.62 -11.46
N VAL A 6 14.66 -8.63 -12.41
CA VAL A 6 14.92 -7.52 -13.33
C VAL A 6 14.74 -8.02 -14.76
N ASN A 7 13.96 -7.30 -15.56
CA ASN A 7 13.69 -7.62 -16.98
C ASN A 7 13.27 -9.09 -17.22
N HIS A 8 12.45 -9.67 -16.32
CA HIS A 8 11.98 -11.06 -16.42
C HIS A 8 13.11 -12.10 -16.58
N ASN A 9 14.29 -11.82 -16.05
CA ASN A 9 15.44 -12.69 -16.20
C ASN A 9 15.38 -13.88 -15.22
N ASP A 10 14.84 -15.01 -15.68
CA ASP A 10 14.75 -16.24 -14.88
C ASP A 10 16.11 -16.87 -14.52
N GLY A 11 17.18 -16.47 -15.20
CA GLY A 11 18.56 -16.93 -14.91
C GLY A 11 19.22 -16.24 -13.73
N MET A 12 18.61 -15.14 -13.22
CA MET A 12 19.18 -14.41 -12.08
C MET A 12 18.71 -14.98 -10.73
N ILE A 13 19.49 -14.75 -9.69
CA ILE A 13 19.03 -14.97 -8.31
C ILE A 13 17.99 -13.91 -7.97
N PRO A 14 16.79 -14.27 -7.47
CA PRO A 14 15.78 -13.30 -7.08
C PRO A 14 16.31 -12.30 -6.06
N LEU A 15 16.00 -11.02 -6.25
CA LEU A 15 16.38 -9.95 -5.33
C LEU A 15 15.61 -10.01 -4.00
N ALA A 16 14.37 -10.47 -4.07
CA ALA A 16 13.53 -10.74 -2.90
C ALA A 16 12.48 -11.80 -3.26
N ARG A 17 11.82 -12.34 -2.23
CA ARG A 17 10.88 -13.43 -2.41
C ARG A 17 9.80 -13.46 -1.34
N HIS A 18 8.55 -13.63 -1.76
CA HIS A 18 7.43 -13.92 -0.89
C HIS A 18 7.02 -15.39 -0.98
N ARG A 19 6.92 -16.08 0.16
CA ARG A 19 6.51 -17.49 0.25
C ARG A 19 5.45 -17.65 1.32
N ARG A 20 4.28 -18.14 0.94
CA ARG A 20 3.21 -18.41 1.90
C ARG A 20 3.65 -19.44 2.95
N GLY A 21 3.52 -19.08 4.23
CA GLY A 21 3.86 -19.97 5.34
C GLY A 21 5.37 -20.24 5.54
N LYS A 22 6.25 -19.49 4.87
CA LYS A 22 7.71 -19.58 5.01
C LYS A 22 8.32 -18.19 5.18
N ARG A 23 9.59 -18.15 5.61
CA ARG A 23 10.34 -16.89 5.67
C ARG A 23 10.32 -16.20 4.31
N SER A 24 9.89 -14.95 4.30
CA SER A 24 9.82 -14.07 3.14
C SER A 24 10.73 -12.86 3.38
N THR A 25 11.25 -12.31 2.29
CA THR A 25 12.04 -11.07 2.27
C THR A 25 11.27 -9.93 1.58
N MET A 26 10.00 -10.17 1.28
CA MET A 26 9.11 -9.25 0.59
C MET A 26 7.69 -9.39 1.15
N ASP A 27 7.00 -8.28 1.32
CA ASP A 27 5.57 -8.24 1.66
C ASP A 27 4.73 -7.93 0.42
N ILE A 28 3.56 -8.53 0.36
CA ILE A 28 2.58 -8.34 -0.71
C ILE A 28 1.25 -7.95 -0.08
N ALA A 29 0.65 -6.88 -0.58
CA ALA A 29 -0.72 -6.48 -0.28
C ALA A 29 -1.51 -6.35 -1.57
N ILE A 30 -2.76 -6.79 -1.55
CA ILE A 30 -3.69 -6.69 -2.69
C ILE A 30 -4.88 -5.88 -2.22
N ASP A 31 -5.21 -4.83 -2.96
CA ASP A 31 -6.36 -3.97 -2.73
C ASP A 31 -7.08 -3.65 -4.05
N GLU A 32 -8.04 -2.74 -4.02
CA GLU A 32 -8.82 -2.33 -5.21
C GLU A 32 -7.97 -1.67 -6.32
N ARG A 33 -6.79 -1.16 -5.99
CA ARG A 33 -5.87 -0.54 -6.95
C ARG A 33 -4.96 -1.57 -7.62
N GLY A 34 -4.78 -2.75 -7.00
CA GLY A 34 -3.93 -3.82 -7.51
C GLY A 34 -3.02 -4.45 -6.47
N MET A 35 -1.88 -4.93 -6.91
CA MET A 35 -0.89 -5.59 -6.07
C MET A 35 0.25 -4.62 -5.71
N ARG A 36 0.39 -4.33 -4.43
CA ARG A 36 1.52 -3.59 -3.87
C ARG A 36 2.54 -4.54 -3.29
N ILE A 37 3.81 -4.30 -3.58
CA ILE A 37 4.92 -5.02 -2.98
C ILE A 37 5.82 -4.06 -2.20
N GLN A 38 6.41 -4.56 -1.14
CA GLN A 38 7.39 -3.84 -0.34
C GLN A 38 8.51 -4.78 0.08
N THR A 39 9.75 -4.33 -0.05
CA THR A 39 10.93 -5.11 0.31
C THR A 39 12.08 -4.19 0.69
N THR A 40 12.97 -4.69 1.54
CA THR A 40 14.31 -4.11 1.75
C THR A 40 15.30 -4.96 0.97
N LEU A 41 15.91 -4.36 -0.04
CA LEU A 41 16.93 -5.04 -0.85
C LEU A 41 18.30 -5.00 -0.14
N ASP A 42 19.06 -6.09 -0.26
CA ASP A 42 20.41 -6.19 0.27
C ASP A 42 21.41 -5.48 -0.66
N VAL A 43 21.43 -4.15 -0.58
CA VAL A 43 22.31 -3.31 -1.42
C VAL A 43 23.79 -3.37 -0.98
N GLU A 44 24.07 -3.86 0.22
CA GLU A 44 25.45 -3.98 0.72
C GLU A 44 26.16 -5.17 0.10
N ASN A 45 25.50 -6.32 0.04
CA ASN A 45 26.12 -7.58 -0.38
C ASN A 45 25.70 -8.06 -1.78
N ASN A 46 24.68 -7.42 -2.38
CA ASN A 46 24.15 -7.80 -3.70
C ASN A 46 24.34 -6.65 -4.70
N SER A 47 25.23 -6.84 -5.67
CA SER A 47 25.51 -5.82 -6.70
C SER A 47 24.30 -5.50 -7.56
N THR A 48 23.51 -6.51 -7.94
CA THR A 48 22.29 -6.31 -8.75
C THR A 48 21.23 -5.50 -7.99
N ALA A 49 21.10 -5.72 -6.68
CA ALA A 49 20.22 -4.92 -5.84
C ALA A 49 20.66 -3.46 -5.79
N ARG A 50 21.97 -3.22 -5.66
CA ARG A 50 22.56 -1.88 -5.66
C ARG A 50 22.38 -1.16 -7.00
N GLU A 51 22.64 -1.85 -8.11
CA GLU A 51 22.44 -1.35 -9.46
C GLU A 51 20.97 -0.97 -9.72
N LEU A 52 20.03 -1.84 -9.35
CA LEU A 52 18.60 -1.56 -9.45
C LEU A 52 18.21 -0.35 -8.62
N CYS A 53 18.59 -0.28 -7.36
CA CYS A 53 18.28 0.86 -6.51
C CYS A 53 18.82 2.17 -7.09
N SER A 54 20.05 2.16 -7.62
CA SER A 54 20.66 3.30 -8.28
C SER A 54 19.87 3.72 -9.53
N ALA A 55 19.49 2.79 -10.38
CA ALA A 55 18.74 3.06 -11.61
C ALA A 55 17.34 3.64 -11.29
N VAL A 56 16.65 3.09 -10.32
CA VAL A 56 15.33 3.60 -9.88
C VAL A 56 15.45 5.01 -9.27
N GLN A 57 16.48 5.27 -8.47
CA GLN A 57 16.69 6.60 -7.88
C GLN A 57 16.99 7.68 -8.92
N ARG A 58 17.62 7.32 -10.03
CA ARG A 58 17.90 8.24 -11.13
C ARG A 58 16.75 8.37 -12.13
N GLY A 59 15.72 7.51 -12.03
CA GLY A 59 14.64 7.46 -13.01
C GLY A 59 15.00 6.71 -14.30
N ASP A 60 16.10 5.91 -14.31
CA ASP A 60 16.45 5.07 -15.45
C ASP A 60 15.53 3.85 -15.56
N ILE A 61 14.90 3.45 -14.46
CA ILE A 61 13.86 2.42 -14.36
C ILE A 61 12.71 2.97 -13.53
N GLU A 62 11.54 3.09 -14.13
CA GLU A 62 10.32 3.60 -13.49
C GLU A 62 9.17 2.60 -13.52
N ASP A 63 9.27 1.58 -14.37
CA ASP A 63 8.20 0.64 -14.67
C ASP A 63 8.37 -0.70 -13.97
N MET A 64 7.22 -1.33 -13.71
CA MET A 64 7.12 -2.69 -13.23
C MET A 64 6.33 -3.55 -14.21
N SER A 65 6.68 -4.81 -14.28
CA SER A 65 5.92 -5.84 -14.97
C SER A 65 5.74 -7.05 -14.07
N PHE A 66 4.89 -7.99 -14.46
CA PHE A 66 4.69 -9.21 -13.70
C PHE A 66 4.35 -10.38 -14.63
N ALA A 67 4.81 -11.57 -14.25
CA ALA A 67 4.41 -12.82 -14.91
C ALA A 67 3.36 -13.56 -14.07
N PHE A 68 2.33 -14.03 -14.74
CA PHE A 68 1.20 -14.69 -14.10
C PHE A 68 0.71 -15.89 -14.89
N GLY A 69 0.08 -16.82 -14.20
CA GLY A 69 -0.67 -17.91 -14.82
C GLY A 69 -2.16 -17.56 -14.89
N ILE A 70 -2.84 -18.04 -15.92
CA ILE A 70 -4.27 -17.85 -16.11
C ILE A 70 -5.00 -19.11 -15.62
N MET A 71 -6.15 -18.95 -14.99
CA MET A 71 -7.02 -20.09 -14.65
C MET A 71 -7.64 -20.69 -15.90
N VAL A 72 -7.98 -21.96 -15.85
CA VAL A 72 -8.83 -22.57 -16.88
C VAL A 72 -10.12 -21.76 -17.00
N SER A 73 -10.49 -21.34 -18.21
CA SER A 73 -11.61 -20.41 -18.47
C SER A 73 -11.43 -19.03 -17.84
N GLY A 74 -10.20 -18.61 -17.58
CA GLY A 74 -9.84 -17.29 -17.03
C GLY A 74 -9.53 -16.24 -18.10
N GLU A 75 -9.85 -16.48 -19.34
CA GLU A 75 -9.66 -15.56 -20.46
C GLU A 75 -10.89 -15.56 -21.38
N ASP A 76 -11.07 -14.45 -22.04
CA ASP A 76 -12.12 -14.22 -23.02
C ASP A 76 -11.50 -13.56 -24.27
N TRP A 77 -11.81 -14.10 -25.43
CA TRP A 77 -11.31 -13.61 -26.70
C TRP A 77 -12.43 -12.92 -27.46
N ARG A 78 -12.15 -11.74 -28.00
CA ARG A 78 -13.06 -10.93 -28.81
C ARG A 78 -12.42 -10.53 -30.11
N ASP A 79 -13.24 -10.15 -31.07
CA ASP A 79 -12.78 -9.64 -32.36
C ASP A 79 -11.84 -10.62 -33.08
N LEU A 80 -12.13 -11.92 -33.00
CA LEU A 80 -11.30 -12.98 -33.60
C LEU A 80 -11.22 -12.90 -35.13
N ASP A 81 -12.14 -12.15 -35.75
CA ASP A 81 -12.22 -11.88 -37.18
C ASP A 81 -11.37 -10.65 -37.61
N LYS A 82 -10.78 -9.93 -36.66
CA LYS A 82 -9.94 -8.75 -36.91
C LYS A 82 -8.45 -9.11 -36.95
N ASP A 83 -7.67 -8.29 -37.61
CA ASP A 83 -6.20 -8.41 -37.66
C ASP A 83 -5.56 -8.39 -36.25
N MET A 84 -6.20 -7.70 -35.30
CA MET A 84 -5.79 -7.59 -33.90
C MET A 84 -6.90 -8.06 -32.97
N PRO A 85 -6.98 -9.33 -32.66
CA PRO A 85 -7.93 -9.86 -31.68
C PRO A 85 -7.65 -9.33 -30.26
N THR A 86 -8.73 -9.13 -29.49
CA THR A 86 -8.62 -8.69 -28.11
C THR A 86 -8.66 -9.90 -27.16
N ARG A 87 -7.61 -10.08 -26.37
CA ARG A 87 -7.57 -11.07 -25.28
C ARG A 87 -7.82 -10.38 -23.96
N ARG A 88 -8.88 -10.75 -23.26
CA ARG A 88 -9.21 -10.25 -21.93
C ARG A 88 -8.92 -11.32 -20.89
N ILE A 89 -8.03 -11.03 -19.95
CA ILE A 89 -7.77 -11.89 -18.80
C ILE A 89 -8.77 -11.54 -17.70
N THR A 90 -9.57 -12.52 -17.28
CA THR A 90 -10.63 -12.35 -16.28
C THR A 90 -10.28 -13.00 -14.95
N LYS A 91 -9.41 -14.04 -14.95
CA LYS A 91 -9.00 -14.75 -13.73
C LYS A 91 -7.53 -15.16 -13.79
N ILE A 92 -6.75 -14.63 -12.86
CA ILE A 92 -5.35 -15.01 -12.64
C ILE A 92 -5.31 -16.17 -11.64
N SER A 93 -4.57 -17.22 -11.95
CA SER A 93 -4.37 -18.38 -11.05
C SER A 93 -3.27 -18.11 -10.02
N LYS A 94 -2.21 -17.45 -10.45
CA LYS A 94 -1.06 -17.08 -9.61
C LYS A 94 -0.26 -15.96 -10.26
N VAL A 95 0.40 -15.15 -9.46
CA VAL A 95 1.52 -14.31 -9.89
C VAL A 95 2.80 -15.10 -9.63
N CYS A 96 3.66 -15.22 -10.62
CA CYS A 96 4.89 -16.01 -10.55
C CYS A 96 6.07 -15.15 -10.12
N GLU A 97 6.15 -13.94 -10.67
CA GLU A 97 7.18 -12.97 -10.35
C GLU A 97 6.71 -11.54 -10.67
N VAL A 98 7.42 -10.57 -10.14
CA VAL A 98 7.33 -9.15 -10.49
C VAL A 98 8.71 -8.68 -10.86
N SER A 99 8.81 -7.86 -11.90
CA SER A 99 10.09 -7.37 -12.41
C SER A 99 10.11 -5.87 -12.53
N ALA A 100 11.21 -5.27 -12.10
CA ALA A 100 11.59 -3.95 -12.58
C ALA A 100 12.03 -4.08 -14.05
N VAL A 101 11.47 -3.28 -14.95
CA VAL A 101 11.69 -3.40 -16.39
C VAL A 101 12.05 -2.06 -17.00
N ASN A 102 12.81 -2.11 -18.10
CA ASN A 102 13.18 -0.90 -18.84
C ASN A 102 11.95 -0.27 -19.52
N ASP A 103 11.06 -1.12 -20.05
CA ASP A 103 9.85 -0.72 -20.73
C ASP A 103 8.67 -1.56 -20.18
N GLY A 104 7.78 -0.92 -19.45
CA GLY A 104 6.61 -1.57 -18.86
C GLY A 104 5.48 -1.71 -19.88
N ALA A 105 4.88 -2.90 -19.95
CA ALA A 105 3.70 -3.14 -20.77
C ALA A 105 2.44 -2.41 -20.25
N TYR A 106 2.46 -1.97 -19.01
CA TYR A 106 1.32 -1.34 -18.32
C TYR A 106 1.74 0.00 -17.72
N PRO A 107 1.26 1.14 -18.26
CA PRO A 107 1.65 2.48 -17.81
C PRO A 107 1.16 2.85 -16.39
N GLN A 108 0.33 2.00 -15.77
CA GLN A 108 -0.15 2.22 -14.39
C GLN A 108 0.77 1.62 -13.33
N THR A 109 1.85 0.96 -13.72
CA THR A 109 2.83 0.43 -12.76
C THR A 109 3.83 1.51 -12.37
N SER A 110 4.39 1.38 -11.17
CA SER A 110 5.47 2.26 -10.71
C SER A 110 6.38 1.56 -9.71
N ILE A 111 7.63 2.01 -9.66
CA ILE A 111 8.62 1.57 -8.69
C ILE A 111 9.26 2.79 -8.02
N ASN A 112 9.51 2.68 -6.71
CA ASN A 112 10.20 3.71 -5.95
C ASN A 112 11.27 3.07 -5.05
N ALA A 113 12.45 3.65 -5.03
CA ALA A 113 13.50 3.28 -4.09
C ALA A 113 13.66 4.37 -3.02
N ARG A 114 13.65 3.97 -1.74
CA ARG A 114 13.87 4.86 -0.60
C ARG A 114 15.06 4.37 0.23
N SER A 115 15.81 5.30 0.80
CA SER A 115 16.84 4.94 1.78
C SER A 115 16.18 4.47 3.09
N LEU A 116 16.89 3.65 3.88
CA LEU A 116 16.43 3.23 5.22
C LEU A 116 16.15 4.44 6.12
N ALA A 117 17.01 5.45 6.09
CA ALA A 117 16.82 6.69 6.85
C ALA A 117 15.53 7.45 6.45
N SER A 118 15.14 7.40 5.17
CA SER A 118 13.86 7.96 4.70
C SER A 118 12.65 7.19 5.24
N LEU A 119 12.75 5.86 5.31
CA LEU A 119 11.68 5.00 5.86
C LEU A 119 11.49 5.22 7.36
N ASP A 120 12.59 5.40 8.12
CA ASP A 120 12.53 5.70 9.55
C ASP A 120 11.88 7.06 9.81
N ASN A 121 12.21 8.08 9.02
CA ASN A 121 11.58 9.40 9.10
C ASN A 121 10.07 9.34 8.75
N ASP A 122 9.69 8.60 7.71
CA ASP A 122 8.29 8.40 7.35
C ASP A 122 7.51 7.69 8.47
N LYS A 123 8.13 6.71 9.14
CA LYS A 123 7.54 6.01 10.28
C LYS A 123 7.34 6.94 11.48
N ILE A 124 8.35 7.73 11.83
CA ILE A 124 8.27 8.74 12.90
C ILE A 124 7.17 9.76 12.59
N ALA A 125 7.09 10.25 11.35
CA ALA A 125 6.06 11.18 10.93
C ALA A 125 4.64 10.58 11.04
N LEU A 126 4.47 9.31 10.67
CA LEU A 126 3.21 8.59 10.79
C LEU A 126 2.81 8.39 12.26
N ASP A 127 3.76 8.01 13.12
CA ASP A 127 3.49 7.79 14.54
C ASP A 127 3.12 9.12 15.23
N ASN A 128 3.79 10.22 14.89
CA ASN A 128 3.45 11.57 15.35
C ASN A 128 2.05 12.00 14.89
N ALA A 129 1.70 11.74 13.63
CA ALA A 129 0.37 12.06 13.10
C ALA A 129 -0.74 11.26 13.80
N LYS A 130 -0.51 9.98 14.10
CA LYS A 130 -1.44 9.16 14.89
C LYS A 130 -1.62 9.68 16.30
N ALA A 131 -0.52 10.05 16.99
CA ALA A 131 -0.56 10.61 18.34
C ALA A 131 -1.35 11.94 18.37
N ALA A 132 -1.12 12.82 17.38
CA ALA A 132 -1.86 14.09 17.26
C ALA A 132 -3.36 13.86 16.98
N ALA A 133 -3.72 12.86 16.19
CA ALA A 133 -5.12 12.52 15.93
C ALA A 133 -5.84 12.02 17.18
N LEU A 134 -5.19 11.18 17.99
CA LEU A 134 -5.71 10.69 19.27
C LEU A 134 -5.90 11.82 20.28
N ASP A 135 -4.93 12.73 20.40
CA ASP A 135 -5.02 13.90 21.29
C ASP A 135 -6.17 14.83 20.87
N ASN A 136 -6.34 15.09 19.57
CA ASN A 136 -7.47 15.86 19.06
C ASN A 136 -8.82 15.19 19.35
N GLU A 137 -8.92 13.88 19.19
CA GLU A 137 -10.14 13.15 19.51
C GLU A 137 -10.47 13.21 21.00
N GLN A 138 -9.47 13.07 21.87
CA GLN A 138 -9.64 13.21 23.32
C GLN A 138 -10.12 14.63 23.69
N ARG A 139 -9.49 15.66 23.14
CA ARG A 139 -9.91 17.06 23.37
C ARG A 139 -11.36 17.32 22.94
N ARG A 140 -11.79 16.73 21.81
CA ARG A 140 -13.20 16.83 21.38
C ARG A 140 -14.15 16.16 22.38
N ARG A 141 -13.83 14.95 22.85
CA ARG A 141 -14.62 14.23 23.84
C ARG A 141 -14.72 15.01 25.17
N ASP A 142 -13.61 15.58 25.62
CA ASP A 142 -13.57 16.39 26.83
C ASP A 142 -14.39 17.66 26.69
N ALA A 143 -14.32 18.36 25.53
CA ALA A 143 -15.14 19.53 25.22
C ALA A 143 -16.64 19.20 25.17
N ASP A 144 -17.02 18.08 24.54
CA ASP A 144 -18.41 17.62 24.46
C ASP A 144 -18.96 17.26 25.86
N SER A 145 -18.13 16.60 26.69
CA SER A 145 -18.48 16.27 28.06
C SER A 145 -18.67 17.52 28.92
N GLN A 146 -17.79 18.52 28.77
CA GLN A 146 -17.90 19.79 29.48
C GLN A 146 -19.14 20.59 29.03
N ALA A 147 -19.45 20.59 27.74
CA ALA A 147 -20.65 21.24 27.22
C ALA A 147 -21.92 20.59 27.76
N ALA A 148 -21.96 19.24 27.79
CA ALA A 148 -23.07 18.49 28.36
C ALA A 148 -23.26 18.77 29.86
N PHE A 149 -22.16 18.84 30.61
CA PHE A 149 -22.20 19.19 32.04
C PHE A 149 -22.73 20.61 32.26
N ASN A 150 -22.26 21.58 31.49
CA ASN A 150 -22.73 22.98 31.60
C ASN A 150 -24.23 23.10 31.29
N LEU A 151 -24.69 22.42 30.25
CA LEU A 151 -26.11 22.39 29.88
C LEU A 151 -26.98 21.74 30.98
N ALA A 152 -26.51 20.67 31.60
CA ALA A 152 -27.20 20.03 32.71
C ALA A 152 -27.28 20.96 33.94
N LYS A 153 -26.20 21.68 34.24
CA LYS A 153 -26.15 22.66 35.32
C LYS A 153 -27.12 23.83 35.09
N GLU A 154 -27.18 24.38 33.90
CA GLU A 154 -28.14 25.44 33.54
C GLU A 154 -29.61 24.97 33.67
N LYS A 155 -29.91 23.75 33.21
CA LYS A 155 -31.25 23.17 33.37
C LYS A 155 -31.61 22.99 34.85
N PHE A 156 -30.67 22.55 35.67
CA PHE A 156 -30.89 22.37 37.12
C PHE A 156 -31.19 23.72 37.78
N LEU A 157 -30.38 24.75 37.51
CA LEU A 157 -30.60 26.10 38.06
C LEU A 157 -31.94 26.70 37.62
N PHE A 158 -32.34 26.46 36.36
CA PHE A 158 -33.62 26.90 35.86
C PHE A 158 -34.80 26.23 36.59
N LEU A 159 -34.70 24.94 36.88
CA LEU A 159 -35.73 24.19 37.61
C LEU A 159 -35.80 24.65 39.07
N GLU A 160 -34.69 24.94 39.73
CA GLU A 160 -34.65 25.50 41.07
C GLU A 160 -35.27 26.89 41.17
N ALA A 161 -34.95 27.78 40.22
CA ALA A 161 -35.52 29.11 40.15
C ALA A 161 -37.06 29.06 39.98
N ARG A 162 -37.56 28.13 39.14
CA ARG A 162 -39.01 27.97 38.92
C ARG A 162 -39.76 27.53 40.19
N LYS A 163 -39.19 26.70 41.04
CA LYS A 163 -39.80 26.31 42.33
C LYS A 163 -40.00 27.48 43.25
N HIS A 164 -39.16 28.52 43.19
CA HIS A 164 -39.30 29.72 44.05
C HIS A 164 -40.37 30.70 43.59
N TYR A 165 -40.89 30.57 42.35
CA TYR A 165 -41.96 31.43 41.83
C TYR A 165 -43.38 30.81 41.96
N GLU A 166 -43.48 29.55 42.38
CA GLU A 166 -44.78 28.83 42.55
C GLU A 166 -45.27 28.82 44.02
N HIS A 167 -44.60 29.61 44.89
CA HIS A 167 -45.04 29.89 46.30
C HIS A 167 -45.16 31.40 46.49
#